data_063175560455a203f8b9c856fa20c2ae
#
_entry.id   063175560455a203f8b9c856fa20c2ae
#
_cell.length_a   1.000
_cell.length_b   1.000
_cell.length_c   1.000
_cell.angle_alpha   90.00
_cell.angle_beta   90.00
_cell.angle_gamma   90.00
#
_symmetry.space_group_name_H-M   'P 1'
#
loop_
_entity.id
_entity.type
_entity.pdbx_description
1 polymer ?
#
loop_
_entity_poly.entity_id
_entity_poly.type
_entity_poly.pdbx_seq_one_letter_code
_entity_poly.pdbx_strand_id
1 'polypeptide(L)'
;DTQDVTGEIVQTGDRIAAEYAVKRAVRGFVGPQQQIPPMYSAVKVNGQKLYDLARKGREVERPARDIIVHEMELLDFDENTQKGTLRCVVSKGTYVRTLVNDLGEKLGTLAVLHSLVRTRSGAYPLDRCRSFEDCERAMADGTMQQLLLPTDSLFTDCPAVALTAEGAERIARGAVVF
;
A
#
# COMPACT_ATOMS: atom_id res chain seq x y z
N ASP A 1 1.68 -8.72 -16.98
CA ASP A 1 1.32 -9.80 -16.05
C ASP A 1 1.35 -9.38 -14.59
N THR A 2 2.25 -8.47 -14.18
CA THR A 2 2.40 -8.00 -12.78
C THR A 2 1.55 -6.77 -12.46
N GLN A 3 0.94 -6.13 -13.45
CA GLN A 3 0.27 -4.82 -13.38
C GLN A 3 1.24 -3.66 -13.07
N ASP A 4 2.54 -3.86 -13.20
CA ASP A 4 3.57 -2.83 -13.15
C ASP A 4 4.62 -3.01 -14.26
N VAL A 5 5.47 -2.00 -14.49
CA VAL A 5 6.42 -1.99 -15.61
C VAL A 5 7.55 -3.01 -15.50
N THR A 6 7.66 -3.73 -14.37
CA THR A 6 8.70 -4.77 -14.16
C THR A 6 8.26 -6.13 -14.67
N GLY A 7 6.98 -6.29 -15.03
CA GLY A 7 6.44 -7.53 -15.56
C GLY A 7 6.55 -7.65 -17.07
N GLU A 8 6.07 -8.78 -17.59
CA GLU A 8 5.96 -9.02 -19.03
C GLU A 8 4.72 -8.30 -19.60
N ILE A 9 4.88 -7.74 -20.81
CA ILE A 9 3.77 -7.13 -21.53
C ILE A 9 2.88 -8.24 -22.09
N VAL A 10 1.67 -8.36 -21.55
CA VAL A 10 0.69 -9.37 -21.96
C VAL A 10 -0.35 -8.82 -22.92
N GLN A 11 -0.50 -7.48 -22.95
CA GLN A 11 -1.47 -6.80 -23.81
C GLN A 11 -0.99 -5.40 -24.14
N THR A 12 -1.27 -4.95 -25.37
CA THR A 12 -1.08 -3.57 -25.82
C THR A 12 -2.38 -3.04 -26.40
N GLY A 13 -2.53 -1.71 -26.42
CA GLY A 13 -3.72 -1.05 -26.98
C GLY A 13 -3.37 0.35 -27.49
N ASP A 14 -4.13 0.80 -28.49
CA ASP A 14 -3.93 2.10 -29.15
C ASP A 14 -4.86 3.21 -28.64
N ARG A 15 -5.75 2.88 -27.70
CA ARG A 15 -6.66 3.87 -27.12
C ARG A 15 -5.91 4.78 -26.15
N ILE A 16 -6.13 6.07 -26.32
CA ILE A 16 -5.63 7.13 -25.43
C ILE A 16 -6.77 7.72 -24.60
N ALA A 17 -6.45 8.17 -23.41
CA ALA A 17 -7.38 8.87 -22.54
C ALA A 17 -7.12 10.38 -22.58
N ALA A 18 -8.19 11.17 -22.57
CA ALA A 18 -8.09 12.61 -22.34
C ALA A 18 -8.02 12.90 -20.84
N GLU A 19 -7.30 13.95 -20.43
CA GLU A 19 -7.11 14.32 -19.03
C GLU A 19 -8.42 14.44 -18.26
N TYR A 20 -9.43 15.09 -18.85
CA TYR A 20 -10.74 15.24 -18.21
C TYR A 20 -11.42 13.90 -17.93
N ALA A 21 -11.24 12.90 -18.80
CA ALA A 21 -11.80 11.57 -18.62
C ALA A 21 -11.09 10.85 -17.48
N VAL A 22 -9.76 10.96 -17.39
CA VAL A 22 -8.96 10.42 -16.28
C VAL A 22 -9.38 11.07 -14.97
N LYS A 23 -9.47 12.40 -14.89
CA LYS A 23 -9.93 13.13 -13.70
C LYS A 23 -11.30 12.65 -13.23
N ARG A 24 -12.24 12.46 -14.16
CA ARG A 24 -13.59 11.98 -13.84
C ARG A 24 -13.57 10.53 -13.34
N ALA A 25 -12.79 9.67 -13.98
CA ALA A 25 -12.67 8.27 -13.60
C ALA A 25 -12.06 8.11 -12.20
N VAL A 26 -10.98 8.85 -11.90
CA VAL A 26 -10.28 8.86 -10.60
C VAL A 26 -11.23 9.19 -9.44
N ARG A 27 -12.08 10.22 -9.61
CA ARG A 27 -13.10 10.57 -8.59
C ARG A 27 -14.05 9.44 -8.27
N GLY A 28 -14.36 8.60 -9.24
CA GLY A 28 -15.26 7.46 -9.08
C GLY A 28 -14.62 6.23 -8.41
N PHE A 29 -13.34 6.31 -7.99
CA PHE A 29 -12.69 5.29 -7.19
C PHE A 29 -12.76 5.56 -5.69
N VAL A 30 -13.14 6.76 -5.28
CA VAL A 30 -13.23 7.10 -3.84
C VAL A 30 -14.41 6.37 -3.20
N GLY A 31 -14.16 5.74 -2.07
CA GLY A 31 -15.15 5.04 -1.27
C GLY A 31 -14.85 3.54 -1.08
N PRO A 32 -15.78 2.81 -0.47
CA PRO A 32 -15.70 1.35 -0.33
C PRO A 32 -15.84 0.67 -1.69
N GLN A 33 -14.99 -0.33 -1.94
CA GLN A 33 -15.06 -1.15 -3.15
C GLN A 33 -14.44 -2.52 -2.92
N GLN A 34 -14.65 -3.41 -3.86
CA GLN A 34 -14.01 -4.72 -3.87
C GLN A 34 -12.84 -4.74 -4.87
N GLN A 35 -11.74 -5.36 -4.48
CA GLN A 35 -10.56 -5.53 -5.31
C GLN A 35 -10.15 -6.99 -5.36
N ILE A 36 -9.92 -7.52 -6.55
CA ILE A 36 -9.31 -8.84 -6.73
C ILE A 36 -7.79 -8.67 -6.61
N PRO A 37 -7.13 -9.33 -5.63
CA PRO A 37 -5.69 -9.24 -5.47
C PRO A 37 -4.95 -9.72 -6.73
N PRO A 38 -3.82 -9.10 -7.12
CA PRO A 38 -3.06 -9.57 -8.26
C PRO A 38 -2.42 -10.93 -7.98
N MET A 39 -2.14 -11.71 -9.02
CA MET A 39 -1.46 -13.01 -8.89
C MET A 39 -0.07 -12.87 -8.25
N TYR A 40 0.66 -11.82 -8.60
CA TYR A 40 1.95 -11.50 -7.98
C TYR A 40 1.77 -10.81 -6.62
N SER A 41 1.21 -11.55 -5.66
CA SER A 41 0.99 -11.06 -4.29
C SER A 41 1.32 -12.13 -3.24
N ALA A 42 1.53 -11.70 -2.00
CA ALA A 42 1.78 -12.58 -0.87
C ALA A 42 0.49 -13.21 -0.27
N VAL A 43 -0.66 -12.95 -0.87
CA VAL A 43 -1.94 -13.56 -0.47
C VAL A 43 -1.84 -15.07 -0.61
N LYS A 44 -2.38 -15.78 0.38
CA LYS A 44 -2.44 -17.26 0.34
C LYS A 44 -3.82 -17.71 -0.09
N VAL A 45 -3.85 -18.67 -1.02
CA VAL A 45 -5.04 -19.43 -1.40
C VAL A 45 -4.70 -20.91 -1.21
N ASN A 46 -5.51 -21.62 -0.46
CA ASN A 46 -5.27 -23.03 -0.09
C ASN A 46 -3.86 -23.28 0.49
N GLY A 47 -3.38 -22.34 1.33
CA GLY A 47 -2.07 -22.45 1.99
C GLY A 47 -0.87 -22.04 1.13
N GLN A 48 -1.03 -21.83 -0.18
CA GLN A 48 0.04 -21.44 -1.11
C GLN A 48 -0.04 -19.94 -1.42
N LYS A 49 1.11 -19.28 -1.50
CA LYS A 49 1.17 -17.87 -1.87
C LYS A 49 0.91 -17.71 -3.37
N LEU A 50 0.14 -16.69 -3.74
CA LEU A 50 -0.23 -16.44 -5.14
C LEU A 50 0.98 -16.23 -6.04
N TYR A 51 2.01 -15.50 -5.58
CA TYR A 51 3.22 -15.30 -6.40
C TYR A 51 3.99 -16.60 -6.69
N ASP A 52 3.93 -17.62 -5.81
CA ASP A 52 4.55 -18.92 -6.08
C ASP A 52 3.80 -19.70 -7.16
N LEU A 53 2.48 -19.53 -7.24
CA LEU A 53 1.64 -20.09 -8.29
C LEU A 53 1.86 -19.34 -9.62
N ALA A 54 1.90 -18.00 -9.58
CA ALA A 54 2.16 -17.17 -10.75
C ALA A 54 3.50 -17.51 -11.43
N ARG A 55 4.58 -17.68 -10.66
CA ARG A 55 5.89 -18.08 -11.16
C ARG A 55 5.91 -19.47 -11.82
N LYS A 56 4.92 -20.32 -11.52
CA LYS A 56 4.72 -21.63 -12.15
C LYS A 56 3.75 -21.56 -13.31
N GLY A 57 3.36 -20.37 -13.77
CA GLY A 57 2.39 -20.17 -14.84
C GLY A 57 0.97 -20.62 -14.47
N ARG A 58 0.66 -20.73 -13.18
CA ARG A 58 -0.66 -21.13 -12.70
C ARG A 58 -1.46 -19.89 -12.28
N GLU A 59 -2.59 -19.71 -12.91
CA GLU A 59 -3.60 -18.76 -12.46
C GLU A 59 -4.68 -19.49 -11.64
N VAL A 60 -5.10 -18.87 -10.54
CA VAL A 60 -6.15 -19.41 -9.67
C VAL A 60 -7.19 -18.34 -9.40
N GLU A 61 -8.41 -18.77 -9.16
CA GLU A 61 -9.48 -17.87 -8.73
C GLU A 61 -9.12 -17.25 -7.38
N ARG A 62 -9.33 -15.95 -7.29
CA ARG A 62 -8.99 -15.14 -6.12
C ARG A 62 -10.25 -14.46 -5.62
N PRO A 63 -10.62 -14.66 -4.36
CA PRO A 63 -11.75 -13.93 -3.79
C PRO A 63 -11.46 -12.43 -3.76
N ALA A 64 -12.44 -11.64 -4.16
CA ALA A 64 -12.40 -10.20 -3.99
C ALA A 64 -12.30 -9.85 -2.50
N ARG A 65 -11.68 -8.73 -2.19
CA ARG A 65 -11.48 -8.22 -0.84
C ARG A 65 -12.02 -6.80 -0.74
N ASP A 66 -12.66 -6.52 0.36
CA ASP A 66 -13.12 -5.18 0.66
C ASP A 66 -11.92 -4.27 0.91
N ILE A 67 -11.89 -3.16 0.20
CA ILE A 67 -10.93 -2.07 0.37
C ILE A 67 -11.67 -0.74 0.46
N ILE A 68 -10.99 0.26 0.99
CA ILE A 68 -11.50 1.63 1.01
C ILE A 68 -10.44 2.54 0.37
N VAL A 69 -10.83 3.28 -0.65
CA VAL A 69 -10.06 4.40 -1.17
C VAL A 69 -10.58 5.65 -0.49
N HIS A 70 -9.84 6.15 0.49
CA HIS A 70 -10.22 7.34 1.25
C HIS A 70 -10.09 8.61 0.41
N GLU A 71 -9.00 8.69 -0.38
CA GLU A 71 -8.71 9.79 -1.29
C GLU A 71 -8.05 9.25 -2.55
N MET A 72 -8.38 9.83 -3.70
CA MET A 72 -7.68 9.59 -4.96
C MET A 72 -7.74 10.85 -5.82
N GLU A 73 -6.60 11.34 -6.23
CA GLU A 73 -6.45 12.59 -6.96
C GLU A 73 -5.45 12.44 -8.10
N LEU A 74 -5.78 12.97 -9.27
CA LEU A 74 -4.86 13.13 -10.38
C LEU A 74 -4.09 14.44 -10.17
N LEU A 75 -2.78 14.36 -9.94
CA LEU A 75 -1.91 15.52 -9.73
C LEU A 75 -1.48 16.13 -11.06
N ASP A 76 -1.13 15.30 -12.03
CA ASP A 76 -0.77 15.68 -13.39
C ASP A 76 -1.12 14.57 -14.39
N PHE A 77 -1.25 14.92 -15.66
CA PHE A 77 -1.43 13.97 -16.76
C PHE A 77 -0.96 14.59 -18.07
N ASP A 78 -0.08 13.90 -18.76
CA ASP A 78 0.37 14.27 -20.10
C ASP A 78 -0.34 13.40 -21.14
N GLU A 79 -1.22 14.02 -21.91
CA GLU A 79 -2.01 13.35 -22.96
C GLU A 79 -1.13 12.81 -24.10
N ASN A 80 0.04 13.41 -24.37
CA ASN A 80 0.92 12.96 -25.45
C ASN A 80 1.67 11.67 -25.07
N THR A 81 2.14 11.59 -23.85
CA THR A 81 2.88 10.42 -23.34
C THR A 81 1.99 9.43 -22.61
N GLN A 82 0.73 9.79 -22.35
CA GLN A 82 -0.24 9.01 -21.56
C GLN A 82 0.31 8.65 -20.17
N LYS A 83 1.08 9.54 -19.56
CA LYS A 83 1.62 9.38 -18.21
C LYS A 83 0.97 10.35 -17.25
N GLY A 84 0.71 9.92 -16.05
CA GLY A 84 0.17 10.78 -15.00
C GLY A 84 0.62 10.36 -13.62
N THR A 85 0.49 11.27 -12.67
CA THR A 85 0.78 11.05 -11.26
C THR A 85 -0.51 11.08 -10.45
N LEU A 86 -0.74 10.01 -9.70
CA LEU A 86 -1.87 9.89 -8.79
C LEU A 86 -1.38 9.98 -7.34
N ARG A 87 -2.13 10.71 -6.52
CA ARG A 87 -2.04 10.62 -5.07
C ARG A 87 -3.24 9.82 -4.57
N CYS A 88 -3.00 8.84 -3.70
CA CYS A 88 -4.09 8.08 -3.09
C CYS A 88 -3.84 7.82 -1.60
N VAL A 89 -4.93 7.80 -0.83
CA VAL A 89 -4.99 7.34 0.55
C VAL A 89 -5.91 6.13 0.58
N VAL A 90 -5.37 4.99 0.98
CA VAL A 90 -6.09 3.71 0.85
C VAL A 90 -6.01 2.89 2.14
N SER A 91 -6.99 2.03 2.34
CA SER A 91 -7.00 1.09 3.45
C SER A 91 -5.87 0.07 3.35
N LYS A 92 -5.55 -0.56 4.48
CA LYS A 92 -4.60 -1.69 4.54
C LYS A 92 -5.01 -2.80 3.59
N GLY A 93 -4.03 -3.35 2.88
CA GLY A 93 -4.25 -4.48 1.96
C GLY A 93 -4.65 -4.09 0.54
N THR A 94 -4.84 -2.81 0.26
CA THR A 94 -5.10 -2.30 -1.10
C THR A 94 -3.84 -2.43 -1.98
N TYR A 95 -4.01 -2.96 -3.18
CA TYR A 95 -2.96 -3.03 -4.20
C TYR A 95 -3.08 -1.83 -5.15
N VAL A 96 -2.16 -0.87 -5.02
CA VAL A 96 -2.18 0.36 -5.84
C VAL A 96 -2.00 0.04 -7.31
N ARG A 97 -1.18 -0.94 -7.69
CA ARG A 97 -1.03 -1.37 -9.08
C ARG A 97 -2.33 -1.92 -9.68
N THR A 98 -3.14 -2.61 -8.87
CA THR A 98 -4.46 -3.06 -9.32
C THR A 98 -5.42 -1.88 -9.48
N LEU A 99 -5.37 -0.86 -8.61
CA LEU A 99 -6.16 0.36 -8.80
C LEU A 99 -5.82 1.06 -10.13
N VAL A 100 -4.53 1.09 -10.51
CA VAL A 100 -4.10 1.67 -11.79
C VAL A 100 -4.60 0.83 -12.97
N ASN A 101 -4.49 -0.51 -12.87
CA ASN A 101 -5.04 -1.42 -13.88
C ASN A 101 -6.55 -1.20 -14.06
N ASP A 102 -7.31 -1.20 -12.95
CA ASP A 102 -8.76 -1.03 -12.95
C ASP A 102 -9.17 0.35 -13.49
N LEU A 103 -8.34 1.39 -13.25
CA LEU A 103 -8.53 2.71 -13.84
C LEU A 103 -8.41 2.65 -15.37
N GLY A 104 -7.39 1.95 -15.89
CA GLY A 104 -7.24 1.71 -17.32
C GLY A 104 -8.44 1.00 -17.92
N GLU A 105 -8.91 -0.07 -17.28
CA GLU A 105 -10.12 -0.81 -17.72
C GLU A 105 -11.36 0.11 -17.74
N LYS A 106 -11.57 0.89 -16.68
CA LYS A 106 -12.69 1.84 -16.57
C LYS A 106 -12.67 2.91 -17.67
N LEU A 107 -11.49 3.30 -18.12
CA LEU A 107 -11.31 4.25 -19.22
C LEU A 107 -11.44 3.60 -20.60
N GLY A 108 -11.51 2.26 -20.67
CA GLY A 108 -11.47 1.49 -21.92
C GLY A 108 -10.09 1.54 -22.59
N THR A 109 -9.06 1.86 -21.80
CA THR A 109 -7.64 1.83 -22.16
C THR A 109 -6.95 0.71 -21.38
N LEU A 110 -5.63 0.64 -21.48
CA LEU A 110 -4.81 -0.16 -20.60
C LEU A 110 -3.96 0.78 -19.75
N ALA A 111 -3.71 0.40 -18.49
CA ALA A 111 -2.83 1.16 -17.61
C ALA A 111 -1.95 0.23 -16.78
N VAL A 112 -0.75 0.69 -16.46
CA VAL A 112 0.24 -0.03 -15.70
C VAL A 112 0.94 0.92 -14.73
N LEU A 113 1.24 0.44 -13.52
CA LEU A 113 1.98 1.22 -12.55
C LEU A 113 3.44 1.34 -12.99
N HIS A 114 3.94 2.57 -13.13
CA HIS A 114 5.33 2.84 -13.48
C HIS A 114 6.23 2.94 -12.24
N SER A 115 5.80 3.69 -11.24
CA SER A 115 6.54 3.89 -9.98
C SER A 115 5.57 4.13 -8.83
N LEU A 116 6.01 3.82 -7.62
CA LEU A 116 5.22 4.01 -6.41
C LEU A 116 6.10 4.52 -5.28
N VAL A 117 5.69 5.62 -4.66
CA VAL A 117 6.30 6.14 -3.44
C VAL A 117 5.26 6.13 -2.33
N ARG A 118 5.55 5.43 -1.24
CA ARG A 118 4.72 5.48 -0.04
C ARG A 118 5.15 6.68 0.81
N THR A 119 4.33 7.71 0.84
CA THR A 119 4.64 8.95 1.57
C THR A 119 4.21 8.90 3.04
N ARG A 120 3.36 7.95 3.42
CA ARG A 120 2.91 7.75 4.82
C ARG A 120 2.46 6.31 5.05
N SER A 121 2.70 5.79 6.26
CA SER A 121 2.17 4.52 6.74
C SER A 121 1.67 4.71 8.17
N GLY A 122 0.34 4.71 8.38
CA GLY A 122 -0.26 5.05 9.66
C GLY A 122 0.14 6.45 10.10
N ALA A 123 0.69 6.57 11.31
CA ALA A 123 1.17 7.84 11.89
C ALA A 123 2.57 8.26 11.40
N TYR A 124 3.24 7.45 10.55
CA TYR A 124 4.64 7.67 10.16
C TYR A 124 4.73 8.22 8.73
N PRO A 125 5.00 9.52 8.54
CA PRO A 125 5.27 10.11 7.24
C PRO A 125 6.72 9.82 6.79
N LEU A 126 6.96 9.90 5.47
CA LEU A 126 8.23 9.56 4.84
C LEU A 126 9.40 10.43 5.33
N ASP A 127 9.16 11.70 5.62
CA ASP A 127 10.17 12.64 6.11
C ASP A 127 10.71 12.30 7.51
N ARG A 128 9.99 11.48 8.27
CA ARG A 128 10.45 10.93 9.55
C ARG A 128 11.18 9.58 9.42
N CYS A 129 11.21 9.01 8.24
CA CYS A 129 11.97 7.78 7.99
C CYS A 129 13.48 8.07 7.99
N ARG A 130 14.27 7.04 8.28
CA ARG A 130 15.73 7.06 8.18
C ARG A 130 16.17 6.14 7.06
N SER A 131 17.23 6.54 6.35
CA SER A 131 17.82 5.67 5.33
C SER A 131 18.62 4.53 5.97
N PHE A 132 18.97 3.51 5.19
CA PHE A 132 19.85 2.45 5.68
C PHE A 132 21.23 3.01 6.03
N GLU A 133 21.75 3.97 5.26
CA GLU A 133 23.02 4.64 5.50
C GLU A 133 23.01 5.43 6.82
N ASP A 134 21.87 6.08 7.15
CA ASP A 134 21.72 6.76 8.46
C ASP A 134 21.76 5.77 9.62
N CYS A 135 21.11 4.61 9.45
CA CYS A 135 21.12 3.55 10.45
C CYS A 135 22.51 2.94 10.61
N GLU A 136 23.21 2.64 9.52
CA GLU A 136 24.59 2.11 9.55
C GLU A 136 25.55 3.08 10.23
N ARG A 137 25.45 4.37 9.93
CA ARG A 137 26.24 5.43 10.59
C ARG A 137 25.95 5.49 12.09
N ALA A 138 24.66 5.50 12.45
CA ALA A 138 24.26 5.53 13.86
C ALA A 138 24.69 4.27 14.62
N MET A 139 24.76 3.11 13.98
CA MET A 139 25.33 1.89 14.59
C MET A 139 26.84 2.03 14.82
N ALA A 140 27.59 2.53 13.84
CA ALA A 140 29.02 2.74 13.97
C ALA A 140 29.38 3.76 15.07
N ASP A 141 28.56 4.80 15.21
CA ASP A 141 28.73 5.86 16.22
C ASP A 141 28.14 5.49 17.61
N GLY A 142 27.49 4.33 17.74
CA GLY A 142 26.83 3.92 18.99
C GLY A 142 25.59 4.75 19.34
N THR A 143 25.01 5.48 18.37
CA THR A 143 23.86 6.38 18.58
C THR A 143 22.54 5.81 18.07
N MET A 144 22.49 4.54 17.66
CA MET A 144 21.31 3.89 17.09
C MET A 144 20.05 4.04 17.95
N GLN A 145 20.21 4.04 19.28
CA GLN A 145 19.10 4.21 20.22
C GLN A 145 18.33 5.53 20.02
N GLN A 146 18.99 6.58 19.52
CA GLN A 146 18.37 7.88 19.26
C GLN A 146 17.46 7.88 18.02
N LEU A 147 17.61 6.90 17.14
CA LEU A 147 16.77 6.73 15.94
C LEU A 147 15.53 5.90 16.22
N LEU A 148 15.50 5.14 17.32
CA LEU A 148 14.37 4.29 17.66
C LEU A 148 13.23 5.13 18.22
N LEU A 149 12.04 4.86 17.72
CA LEU A 149 10.82 5.42 18.27
C LEU A 149 10.33 4.55 19.45
N PRO A 150 9.71 5.14 20.46
CA PRO A 150 9.07 4.37 21.53
C PRO A 150 7.99 3.44 20.96
N THR A 151 7.87 2.23 21.50
CA THR A 151 6.90 1.23 21.02
C THR A 151 5.45 1.71 21.13
N ASP A 152 5.14 2.50 22.15
CA ASP A 152 3.82 3.10 22.38
C ASP A 152 3.45 4.15 21.33
N SER A 153 4.43 4.68 20.57
CA SER A 153 4.15 5.55 19.41
C SER A 153 3.32 4.88 18.31
N LEU A 154 3.20 3.54 18.33
CA LEU A 154 2.32 2.77 17.45
C LEU A 154 0.84 2.82 17.87
N PHE A 155 0.57 3.25 19.09
CA PHE A 155 -0.75 3.17 19.74
C PHE A 155 -1.32 4.54 20.11
N THR A 156 -0.95 5.57 19.34
CA THR A 156 -1.38 6.96 19.61
C THR A 156 -2.91 7.14 19.64
N ASP A 157 -3.62 6.28 18.91
CA ASP A 157 -5.10 6.30 18.83
C ASP A 157 -5.77 5.44 19.92
N CYS A 158 -4.97 4.77 20.77
CA CYS A 158 -5.47 3.97 21.87
C CYS A 158 -5.54 4.80 23.17
N PRO A 159 -6.57 4.61 24.00
CA PRO A 159 -6.62 5.27 25.30
C PRO A 159 -5.49 4.74 26.18
N ALA A 160 -4.78 5.66 26.85
CA ALA A 160 -3.75 5.31 27.82
C ALA A 160 -4.38 5.04 29.19
N VAL A 161 -3.95 3.96 29.84
CA VAL A 161 -4.34 3.62 31.20
C VAL A 161 -3.12 3.72 32.10
N ALA A 162 -3.20 4.59 33.12
CA ALA A 162 -2.17 4.69 34.14
C ALA A 162 -2.36 3.54 35.15
N LEU A 163 -1.28 2.77 35.37
CA LEU A 163 -1.29 1.68 36.33
C LEU A 163 -0.70 2.15 37.68
N THR A 164 -1.22 1.60 38.79
CA THR A 164 -0.54 1.64 40.08
C THR A 164 0.72 0.76 40.02
N ALA A 165 1.66 0.97 40.95
CA ALA A 165 2.87 0.13 41.04
C ALA A 165 2.50 -1.37 41.17
N GLU A 166 1.50 -1.70 42.01
CA GLU A 166 1.01 -3.07 42.16
C GLU A 166 0.38 -3.62 40.84
N GLY A 167 -0.41 -2.78 40.12
CA GLY A 167 -0.98 -3.14 38.82
C GLY A 167 0.10 -3.42 37.79
N ALA A 168 1.16 -2.60 37.75
CA ALA A 168 2.30 -2.80 36.84
C ALA A 168 3.04 -4.12 37.13
N GLU A 169 3.30 -4.46 38.41
CA GLU A 169 3.90 -5.74 38.78
C GLU A 169 3.02 -6.95 38.39
N ARG A 170 1.70 -6.84 38.56
CA ARG A 170 0.76 -7.91 38.17
C ARG A 170 0.77 -8.14 36.67
N ILE A 171 0.73 -7.08 35.86
CA ILE A 171 0.81 -7.17 34.39
C ILE A 171 2.16 -7.76 33.95
N ALA A 172 3.28 -7.34 34.55
CA ALA A 172 4.59 -7.89 34.25
C ALA A 172 4.69 -9.42 34.49
N ARG A 173 3.85 -9.95 35.38
CA ARG A 173 3.71 -11.40 35.64
C ARG A 173 2.63 -12.07 34.79
N GLY A 174 2.02 -11.36 33.83
CA GLY A 174 0.96 -11.85 32.97
C GLY A 174 -0.41 -11.97 33.66
N ALA A 175 -0.61 -11.33 34.80
CA ALA A 175 -1.90 -11.33 35.50
C ALA A 175 -2.87 -10.28 34.94
N VAL A 176 -4.15 -10.56 34.98
CA VAL A 176 -5.20 -9.60 34.63
C VAL A 176 -5.31 -8.52 35.71
N VAL A 177 -5.46 -7.27 35.29
CA VAL A 177 -5.71 -6.11 36.14
C VAL A 177 -7.05 -5.52 35.73
N PHE A 178 -7.96 -5.37 36.69
CA PHE A 178 -9.27 -4.75 36.53
C PHE A 178 -9.27 -3.35 37.13
#